data_124ca405e6dedad066668ab5af5297ff
#
_entry.id   124ca405e6dedad066668ab5af5297ff
#
_cell.length_a   1.000
_cell.length_b   1.000
_cell.length_c   1.000
_cell.angle_alpha   90.00
_cell.angle_beta   90.00
_cell.angle_gamma   90.00
#
_symmetry.space_group_name_H-M   'P 1'
#
loop_
_entity.id
_entity.type
_entity.pdbx_description
1 polymer ?
#
loop_
_entity_poly.entity_id
_entity_poly.type
_entity_poly.pdbx_seq_one_letter_code
_entity_poly.pdbx_strand_id
1 'polypeptide(L)'
;MSLVSKIKELGEEIGLDVVRITNAEAFPETEKQIIKNIEKGYIPKDNYYKSEYISKAENQLNLNKISRRCNPQSILKRAKSIISVAQSYLIEETNDTQDKEQLYGKIAKYDVGNFYYEVNLKLKKIIDFIDQETNFKYRSKNKSCYVSLVEKPIAQRAGVGWYGKHGIIVTKKFGSWVVLGEIITELELETDKPLQ
;
A
#
# COMPACT_ATOMS: atom_id res chain seq x y z
N MET A 1 -9.52 -22.88 -12.97
CA MET A 1 -9.18 -21.92 -11.89
C MET A 1 -9.32 -20.54 -12.45
N SER A 2 -9.95 -19.61 -11.72
CA SER A 2 -10.12 -18.22 -12.18
C SER A 2 -8.77 -17.48 -12.17
N LEU A 3 -8.63 -16.40 -12.95
CA LEU A 3 -7.43 -15.59 -12.93
C LEU A 3 -7.19 -14.99 -11.53
N VAL A 4 -8.26 -14.62 -10.82
CA VAL A 4 -8.18 -14.12 -9.43
C VAL A 4 -7.57 -15.18 -8.50
N SER A 5 -8.00 -16.45 -8.63
CA SER A 5 -7.43 -17.54 -7.83
C SER A 5 -5.94 -17.74 -8.12
N LYS A 6 -5.55 -17.72 -9.40
CA LYS A 6 -4.14 -17.83 -9.81
C LYS A 6 -3.29 -16.69 -9.28
N ILE A 7 -3.80 -15.43 -9.30
CA ILE A 7 -3.09 -14.26 -8.75
C ILE A 7 -2.86 -14.41 -7.24
N LYS A 8 -3.88 -14.87 -6.50
CA LYS A 8 -3.76 -15.09 -5.05
C LYS A 8 -2.77 -16.20 -4.71
N GLU A 9 -2.84 -17.31 -5.42
CA GLU A 9 -1.93 -18.45 -5.28
C GLU A 9 -0.47 -18.04 -5.56
N LEU A 10 -0.22 -17.36 -6.68
CA LEU A 10 1.08 -16.81 -6.98
C LEU A 10 1.58 -15.86 -5.89
N GLY A 11 0.68 -14.99 -5.37
CA GLY A 11 1.03 -14.07 -4.28
C GLY A 11 1.51 -14.81 -3.02
N GLU A 12 0.84 -15.90 -2.63
CA GLU A 12 1.25 -16.77 -1.52
C GLU A 12 2.60 -17.46 -1.82
N GLU A 13 2.77 -18.03 -3.01
CA GLU A 13 4.01 -18.70 -3.44
C GLU A 13 5.23 -17.79 -3.40
N ILE A 14 5.07 -16.51 -3.80
CA ILE A 14 6.16 -15.53 -3.75
C ILE A 14 6.34 -14.88 -2.38
N GLY A 15 5.57 -15.31 -1.37
CA GLY A 15 5.71 -14.90 0.02
C GLY A 15 5.03 -13.59 0.38
N LEU A 16 3.89 -13.26 -0.26
CA LEU A 16 2.97 -12.24 0.24
C LEU A 16 2.01 -12.89 1.25
N ASP A 17 1.77 -12.22 2.36
CA ASP A 17 0.94 -12.77 3.44
C ASP A 17 -0.55 -12.57 3.22
N VAL A 18 -0.93 -11.53 2.49
CA VAL A 18 -2.31 -11.21 2.13
C VAL A 18 -2.36 -10.67 0.72
N VAL A 19 -3.25 -11.22 -0.11
CA VAL A 19 -3.57 -10.71 -1.45
C VAL A 19 -5.08 -10.57 -1.57
N ARG A 20 -5.57 -9.35 -1.79
CA ARG A 20 -6.99 -9.02 -1.90
C ARG A 20 -7.24 -8.08 -3.06
N ILE A 21 -8.47 -8.09 -3.57
CA ILE A 21 -8.85 -7.32 -4.75
C ILE A 21 -10.01 -6.41 -4.40
N THR A 22 -9.94 -5.16 -4.89
CA THR A 22 -11.03 -4.20 -4.80
C THR A 22 -11.20 -3.45 -6.13
N ASN A 23 -12.30 -2.71 -6.29
CA ASN A 23 -12.51 -1.85 -7.44
C ASN A 23 -11.56 -0.63 -7.42
N ALA A 24 -11.44 0.05 -8.56
CA ALA A 24 -10.62 1.26 -8.71
C ALA A 24 -11.44 2.56 -8.62
N GLU A 25 -12.56 2.56 -7.89
CA GLU A 25 -13.32 3.75 -7.59
C GLU A 25 -12.54 4.72 -6.70
N ALA A 26 -12.79 6.00 -6.86
CA ALA A 26 -12.20 7.04 -6.03
C ALA A 26 -12.64 6.94 -4.55
N PHE A 27 -11.92 7.64 -3.67
CA PHE A 27 -12.15 7.68 -2.22
C PHE A 27 -12.60 9.08 -1.76
N PRO A 28 -13.80 9.56 -2.14
CA PRO A 28 -14.24 10.93 -1.87
C PRO A 28 -14.36 11.22 -0.36
N GLU A 29 -14.76 10.24 0.45
CA GLU A 29 -14.87 10.46 1.90
C GLU A 29 -13.49 10.58 2.57
N THR A 30 -12.50 9.83 2.08
CA THR A 30 -11.10 9.97 2.52
C THR A 30 -10.55 11.35 2.14
N GLU A 31 -10.83 11.82 0.94
CA GLU A 31 -10.44 13.16 0.48
C GLU A 31 -11.01 14.24 1.38
N LYS A 32 -12.31 14.22 1.65
CA LYS A 32 -12.99 15.14 2.56
C LYS A 32 -12.38 15.12 3.97
N GLN A 33 -12.07 13.92 4.49
CA GLN A 33 -11.48 13.78 5.81
C GLN A 33 -10.06 14.36 5.89
N ILE A 34 -9.24 14.15 4.86
CA ILE A 34 -7.90 14.73 4.77
C ILE A 34 -7.98 16.25 4.77
N ILE A 35 -8.84 16.83 3.92
CA ILE A 35 -9.06 18.28 3.83
C ILE A 35 -9.49 18.83 5.18
N LYS A 36 -10.49 18.21 5.82
CA LYS A 36 -10.96 18.60 7.14
C LYS A 36 -9.88 18.56 8.22
N ASN A 37 -8.99 17.56 8.17
CA ASN A 37 -7.89 17.46 9.14
C ASN A 37 -6.83 18.56 8.93
N ILE A 38 -6.63 18.98 7.68
CA ILE A 38 -5.76 20.10 7.34
C ILE A 38 -6.37 21.43 7.84
N GLU A 39 -7.66 21.66 7.60
CA GLU A 39 -8.38 22.85 8.06
C GLU A 39 -8.35 22.99 9.58
N LYS A 40 -8.43 21.86 10.30
CA LYS A 40 -8.32 21.80 11.77
C LYS A 40 -6.89 21.92 12.29
N GLY A 41 -5.88 21.99 11.43
CA GLY A 41 -4.47 22.05 11.82
C GLY A 41 -3.90 20.72 12.35
N TYR A 42 -4.60 19.60 12.21
CA TYR A 42 -4.09 18.27 12.59
C TYR A 42 -2.99 17.77 11.63
N ILE A 43 -2.98 18.31 10.42
CA ILE A 43 -1.97 18.04 9.40
C ILE A 43 -1.36 19.40 9.04
N PRO A 44 -0.05 19.60 9.22
CA PRO A 44 0.63 20.84 8.87
C PRO A 44 0.45 21.17 7.39
N LYS A 45 0.07 22.40 7.07
CA LYS A 45 -0.11 22.86 5.68
C LYS A 45 1.18 22.74 4.85
N ASP A 46 2.32 22.91 5.53
CA ASP A 46 3.64 22.99 4.88
C ASP A 46 4.38 21.65 4.79
N ASN A 47 3.89 20.61 5.47
CA ASN A 47 4.62 19.36 5.70
C ASN A 47 3.96 18.11 5.14
N TYR A 48 2.93 18.27 4.29
CA TYR A 48 2.23 17.07 3.82
C TYR A 48 3.14 16.11 3.03
N TYR A 49 4.30 16.52 2.61
CA TYR A 49 5.43 15.68 2.14
C TYR A 49 6.69 16.54 1.99
N LYS A 50 7.49 16.64 3.02
CA LYS A 50 8.93 16.90 2.83
C LYS A 50 9.60 15.53 2.67
N SER A 51 9.67 15.00 1.48
CA SER A 51 10.77 14.11 1.13
C SER A 51 11.88 15.00 0.55
N GLU A 52 13.11 14.76 0.92
CA GLU A 52 14.30 15.48 0.39
C GLU A 52 14.41 15.38 -1.14
N TYR A 53 13.60 14.55 -1.77
CA TYR A 53 13.53 14.28 -3.21
C TYR A 53 12.46 15.10 -3.96
N ILE A 54 11.70 15.96 -3.27
CA ILE A 54 10.67 16.79 -3.91
C ILE A 54 11.18 18.24 -3.96
N SER A 55 11.25 18.78 -5.16
CA SER A 55 11.74 20.14 -5.40
C SER A 55 10.98 21.19 -4.57
N LYS A 56 11.67 22.28 -4.16
CA LYS A 56 11.11 23.39 -3.36
C LYS A 56 9.82 24.01 -3.94
N ALA A 57 9.55 23.84 -5.23
CA ALA A 57 8.33 24.32 -5.91
C ALA A 57 7.06 23.52 -5.57
N GLU A 58 7.20 22.32 -5.02
CA GLU A 58 6.06 21.41 -4.72
C GLU A 58 5.59 21.47 -3.26
N ASN A 59 6.18 22.34 -2.44
CA ASN A 59 5.92 22.41 -0.99
C ASN A 59 4.61 23.10 -0.58
N GLN A 60 3.81 23.62 -1.51
CA GLN A 60 2.49 24.16 -1.18
C GLN A 60 1.45 23.05 -1.17
N LEU A 61 0.58 23.10 -0.15
CA LEU A 61 -0.57 22.22 -0.06
C LEU A 61 -1.42 22.37 -1.33
N ASN A 62 -1.27 21.43 -2.25
CA ASN A 62 -2.03 21.44 -3.48
C ASN A 62 -3.22 20.48 -3.31
N LEU A 63 -4.43 21.01 -3.19
CA LEU A 63 -5.68 20.23 -3.13
C LEU A 63 -5.77 19.22 -4.29
N ASN A 64 -5.23 19.57 -5.46
CA ASN A 64 -5.15 18.66 -6.59
C ASN A 64 -4.29 17.42 -6.31
N LYS A 65 -3.27 17.51 -5.42
CA LYS A 65 -2.47 16.34 -5.04
C LYS A 65 -3.27 15.40 -4.16
N ILE A 66 -4.09 15.93 -3.25
CA ILE A 66 -4.97 15.14 -2.38
C ILE A 66 -6.00 14.40 -3.23
N SER A 67 -6.70 15.11 -4.11
CA SER A 67 -7.69 14.54 -5.03
C SER A 67 -7.07 13.44 -5.90
N ARG A 68 -5.89 13.70 -6.49
CA ARG A 68 -5.18 12.68 -7.28
C ARG A 68 -4.82 11.43 -6.48
N ARG A 69 -4.43 11.56 -5.21
CA ARG A 69 -4.12 10.42 -4.34
C ARG A 69 -5.35 9.60 -3.95
N CYS A 70 -6.49 10.25 -3.86
CA CYS A 70 -7.77 9.61 -3.57
C CYS A 70 -8.44 9.03 -4.83
N ASN A 71 -7.84 9.20 -6.01
CA ASN A 71 -8.39 8.71 -7.27
C ASN A 71 -7.40 7.79 -8.01
N PRO A 72 -7.59 6.47 -7.99
CA PRO A 72 -6.74 5.52 -8.70
C PRO A 72 -6.61 5.80 -10.21
N GLN A 73 -7.65 6.36 -10.84
CA GLN A 73 -7.63 6.71 -12.26
C GLN A 73 -6.68 7.88 -12.58
N SER A 74 -6.21 8.62 -11.56
CA SER A 74 -5.14 9.61 -11.74
C SER A 74 -3.79 8.96 -12.09
N ILE A 75 -3.61 7.68 -11.71
CA ILE A 75 -2.39 6.90 -11.98
C ILE A 75 -2.54 6.07 -13.24
N LEU A 76 -3.69 5.45 -13.42
CA LEU A 76 -4.03 4.64 -14.59
C LEU A 76 -5.45 4.98 -15.05
N LYS A 77 -5.56 5.74 -16.14
CA LYS A 77 -6.81 6.38 -16.60
C LYS A 77 -8.01 5.42 -16.75
N ARG A 78 -7.75 4.17 -17.13
CA ARG A 78 -8.78 3.14 -17.31
C ARG A 78 -8.76 2.07 -16.23
N ALA A 79 -8.23 2.40 -15.05
CA ALA A 79 -8.20 1.48 -13.92
C ALA A 79 -9.60 0.97 -13.59
N LYS A 80 -9.73 -0.36 -13.42
CA LYS A 80 -10.96 -1.04 -13.03
C LYS A 80 -10.82 -1.76 -11.70
N SER A 81 -9.63 -2.31 -11.42
CA SER A 81 -9.37 -3.03 -10.19
C SER A 81 -8.05 -2.63 -9.54
N ILE A 82 -7.96 -2.88 -8.25
CA ILE A 82 -6.74 -2.76 -7.46
C ILE A 82 -6.52 -4.09 -6.74
N ILE A 83 -5.33 -4.65 -6.90
CA ILE A 83 -4.83 -5.76 -6.09
C ILE A 83 -4.08 -5.13 -4.94
N SER A 84 -4.57 -5.28 -3.71
CA SER A 84 -3.94 -4.77 -2.49
C SER A 84 -3.31 -5.93 -1.74
N VAL A 85 -2.06 -5.75 -1.34
CA VAL A 85 -1.29 -6.78 -0.67
C VAL A 85 -0.76 -6.31 0.66
N ALA A 86 -0.48 -7.26 1.56
CA ALA A 86 0.27 -7.02 2.77
C ALA A 86 1.38 -8.07 2.91
N GLN A 87 2.53 -7.63 3.39
CA GLN A 87 3.65 -8.48 3.77
C GLN A 87 4.08 -8.14 5.19
N SER A 88 4.19 -9.17 6.03
CA SER A 88 4.68 -9.01 7.39
C SER A 88 6.17 -8.70 7.41
N TYR A 89 6.56 -7.79 8.30
CA TYR A 89 7.94 -7.54 8.67
C TYR A 89 8.25 -8.03 10.09
N LEU A 90 7.43 -8.94 10.60
CA LEU A 90 7.66 -9.57 11.88
C LEU A 90 8.81 -10.59 11.74
N ILE A 91 10.01 -10.14 12.06
CA ILE A 91 11.22 -10.98 12.08
C ILE A 91 11.37 -11.54 13.51
N GLU A 92 11.70 -12.81 13.62
CA GLU A 92 12.10 -13.41 14.90
C GLU A 92 13.30 -12.64 15.48
N GLU A 93 13.24 -12.37 16.77
CA GLU A 93 14.35 -11.71 17.44
C GLU A 93 15.56 -12.67 17.45
N THR A 94 16.61 -12.29 16.75
CA THR A 94 17.91 -12.92 16.95
C THR A 94 18.38 -12.53 18.36
N ASN A 95 18.81 -13.52 19.14
CA ASN A 95 19.47 -13.28 20.43
C ASN A 95 20.83 -12.62 20.17
N ASP A 96 20.81 -11.33 19.92
CA ASP A 96 22.03 -10.54 19.83
C ASP A 96 22.65 -10.49 21.24
N THR A 97 23.81 -11.10 21.39
CA THR A 97 24.66 -10.92 22.55
C THR A 97 25.22 -9.49 22.53
N GLN A 98 24.43 -8.56 23.06
CA GLN A 98 24.83 -7.16 23.15
C GLN A 98 26.04 -7.04 24.09
N ASP A 99 27.13 -6.52 23.57
CA ASP A 99 28.29 -6.15 24.40
C ASP A 99 27.84 -5.02 25.36
N LYS A 100 27.91 -5.30 26.68
CA LYS A 100 27.44 -4.39 27.73
C LYS A 100 28.21 -3.07 27.80
N GLU A 101 29.36 -2.99 27.15
CA GLU A 101 30.21 -1.79 27.11
C GLU A 101 29.87 -0.83 25.99
N GLN A 102 28.98 -1.21 25.04
CA GLN A 102 28.59 -0.36 23.93
C GLN A 102 27.20 0.24 24.14
N LEU A 103 27.03 1.49 23.69
CA LEU A 103 25.74 2.15 23.66
C LEU A 103 24.95 1.69 22.43
N TYR A 104 23.80 1.07 22.65
CA TYR A 104 22.90 0.62 21.58
C TYR A 104 21.63 1.46 21.52
N GLY A 105 21.20 1.81 20.30
CA GLY A 105 19.88 2.38 20.03
C GLY A 105 18.92 1.31 19.52
N LYS A 106 17.62 1.47 19.79
CA LYS A 106 16.57 0.61 19.19
C LYS A 106 16.12 1.23 17.88
N ILE A 107 16.14 0.45 16.80
CA ILE A 107 15.60 0.82 15.50
C ILE A 107 14.23 0.15 15.35
N ALA A 108 13.27 0.84 14.72
CA ALA A 108 11.96 0.25 14.46
C ALA A 108 12.10 -0.95 13.51
N LYS A 109 11.40 -2.05 13.79
CA LYS A 109 11.54 -3.32 13.01
C LYS A 109 11.27 -3.13 11.51
N TYR A 110 10.36 -2.25 11.11
CA TYR A 110 10.08 -1.98 9.70
C TYR A 110 11.25 -1.32 8.95
N ASP A 111 12.21 -0.75 9.68
CA ASP A 111 13.36 -0.01 9.12
C ASP A 111 14.65 -0.87 9.10
N VAL A 112 14.59 -2.06 9.71
CA VAL A 112 15.73 -3.02 9.74
C VAL A 112 15.93 -3.70 8.38
N GLY A 113 14.88 -3.85 7.59
CA GLY A 113 14.90 -4.48 6.27
C GLY A 113 14.35 -3.58 5.17
N ASN A 114 14.65 -3.93 3.92
CA ASN A 114 14.12 -3.21 2.76
C ASN A 114 12.76 -3.78 2.31
N PHE A 115 11.79 -3.90 3.24
CA PHE A 115 10.50 -4.56 3.02
C PHE A 115 9.67 -3.94 1.88
N TYR A 116 9.73 -2.62 1.73
CA TYR A 116 9.03 -1.95 0.61
C TYR A 116 9.64 -2.32 -0.74
N TYR A 117 10.95 -2.46 -0.82
CA TYR A 117 11.62 -2.92 -2.04
C TYR A 117 11.24 -4.36 -2.36
N GLU A 118 11.23 -5.24 -1.36
CA GLU A 118 10.83 -6.65 -1.52
C GLU A 118 9.38 -6.77 -2.02
N VAL A 119 8.45 -6.02 -1.41
CA VAL A 119 7.05 -5.97 -1.87
C VAL A 119 6.99 -5.49 -3.31
N ASN A 120 7.74 -4.45 -3.70
CA ASN A 120 7.77 -3.97 -5.07
C ASN A 120 8.24 -5.04 -6.07
N LEU A 121 9.26 -5.82 -5.73
CA LEU A 121 9.73 -6.93 -6.57
C LEU A 121 8.64 -8.02 -6.73
N LYS A 122 7.92 -8.33 -5.64
CA LYS A 122 6.81 -9.29 -5.67
C LYS A 122 5.64 -8.78 -6.51
N LEU A 123 5.26 -7.51 -6.34
CA LEU A 123 4.22 -6.88 -7.15
C LEU A 123 4.57 -6.90 -8.65
N LYS A 124 5.83 -6.70 -8.99
CA LYS A 124 6.29 -6.81 -10.38
C LYS A 124 6.10 -8.21 -10.95
N LYS A 125 6.41 -9.27 -10.18
CA LYS A 125 6.15 -10.65 -10.61
C LYS A 125 4.65 -10.92 -10.88
N ILE A 126 3.76 -10.36 -10.06
CA ILE A 126 2.32 -10.47 -10.29
C ILE A 126 1.91 -9.73 -11.57
N ILE A 127 2.46 -8.56 -11.85
CA ILE A 127 2.20 -7.83 -13.10
C ILE A 127 2.67 -8.63 -14.30
N ASP A 128 3.91 -9.14 -14.27
CA ASP A 128 4.48 -9.97 -15.35
C ASP A 128 3.60 -11.20 -15.63
N PHE A 129 3.07 -11.83 -14.57
CA PHE A 129 2.13 -12.94 -14.69
C PHE A 129 0.79 -12.50 -15.33
N ILE A 130 0.20 -11.39 -14.89
CA ILE A 130 -1.04 -10.85 -15.47
C ILE A 130 -0.83 -10.52 -16.95
N ASP A 131 0.28 -9.91 -17.29
CA ASP A 131 0.62 -9.54 -18.66
C ASP A 131 0.68 -10.79 -19.55
N GLN A 132 1.31 -11.87 -19.10
CA GLN A 132 1.36 -13.14 -19.82
C GLN A 132 -0.01 -13.80 -19.97
N GLU A 133 -0.78 -13.94 -18.88
CA GLU A 133 -2.12 -14.55 -18.90
C GLU A 133 -3.12 -13.77 -19.77
N THR A 134 -2.91 -12.47 -19.96
CA THR A 134 -3.79 -11.59 -20.76
C THR A 134 -3.23 -11.21 -22.12
N ASN A 135 -2.10 -11.81 -22.54
CA ASN A 135 -1.38 -11.44 -23.76
C ASN A 135 -1.13 -9.92 -23.88
N PHE A 136 -0.71 -9.29 -22.80
CA PHE A 136 -0.40 -7.83 -22.71
C PHE A 136 -1.56 -6.91 -23.11
N LYS A 137 -2.80 -7.40 -23.01
CA LYS A 137 -4.00 -6.63 -23.39
C LYS A 137 -4.31 -5.49 -22.43
N TYR A 138 -3.97 -5.65 -21.13
CA TYR A 138 -4.29 -4.70 -20.07
C TYR A 138 -3.02 -4.11 -19.48
N ARG A 139 -3.08 -2.84 -19.09
CA ARG A 139 -1.98 -2.19 -18.40
C ARG A 139 -2.13 -2.34 -16.89
N SER A 140 -1.00 -2.54 -16.21
CA SER A 140 -0.93 -2.59 -14.76
C SER A 140 0.23 -1.71 -14.26
N LYS A 141 0.07 -1.14 -13.08
CA LYS A 141 1.10 -0.33 -12.41
C LYS A 141 1.15 -0.70 -10.94
N ASN A 142 2.34 -1.07 -10.45
CA ASN A 142 2.54 -1.28 -9.02
C ASN A 142 2.81 0.05 -8.30
N LYS A 143 2.38 0.09 -7.07
CA LYS A 143 2.69 1.14 -6.10
C LYS A 143 2.92 0.49 -4.75
N SER A 144 4.09 0.69 -4.18
CA SER A 144 4.36 0.47 -2.77
C SER A 144 5.14 1.68 -2.32
N CYS A 145 4.62 2.39 -1.43
CA CYS A 145 5.16 3.56 -0.76
C CYS A 145 4.27 4.80 -0.87
N TYR A 146 4.12 5.45 0.22
CA TYR A 146 3.32 6.57 0.70
C TYR A 146 2.89 7.70 -0.26
N VAL A 147 3.39 7.77 -1.48
CA VAL A 147 3.38 9.06 -2.21
C VAL A 147 2.24 9.15 -3.23
N SER A 148 1.70 8.05 -3.71
CA SER A 148 0.87 8.06 -4.92
C SER A 148 -0.61 7.80 -4.70
N LEU A 149 -1.00 6.98 -3.71
CA LEU A 149 -2.38 6.63 -3.39
C LEU A 149 -2.61 6.58 -1.88
N VAL A 150 -3.89 6.49 -1.51
CA VAL A 150 -4.34 6.28 -0.14
C VAL A 150 -4.35 4.78 0.19
N GLU A 151 -3.19 4.19 0.44
CA GLU A 151 -2.98 2.75 0.64
C GLU A 151 -3.93 2.13 1.69
N LYS A 152 -4.06 2.77 2.85
CA LYS A 152 -4.86 2.25 3.95
C LYS A 152 -6.36 2.15 3.65
N PRO A 153 -7.02 3.17 3.07
CA PRO A 153 -8.40 3.03 2.59
C PRO A 153 -8.57 1.94 1.54
N ILE A 154 -7.58 1.77 0.65
CA ILE A 154 -7.58 0.69 -0.35
C ILE A 154 -7.53 -0.67 0.36
N ALA A 155 -6.58 -0.86 1.27
CA ALA A 155 -6.40 -2.09 2.02
C ALA A 155 -7.67 -2.46 2.84
N GLN A 156 -8.32 -1.47 3.46
CA GLN A 156 -9.58 -1.67 4.18
C GLN A 156 -10.70 -2.10 3.22
N ARG A 157 -10.89 -1.38 2.11
CA ARG A 157 -11.93 -1.71 1.12
C ARG A 157 -11.72 -3.08 0.50
N ALA A 158 -10.46 -3.48 0.27
CA ALA A 158 -10.12 -4.79 -0.25
C ALA A 158 -10.28 -5.93 0.78
N GLY A 159 -10.40 -5.63 2.07
CA GLY A 159 -10.44 -6.64 3.12
C GLY A 159 -9.08 -7.20 3.51
N VAL A 160 -8.00 -6.46 3.29
CA VAL A 160 -6.66 -6.79 3.80
C VAL A 160 -6.62 -6.70 5.33
N GLY A 161 -7.29 -5.67 5.87
CA GLY A 161 -7.37 -5.42 7.30
C GLY A 161 -8.35 -4.29 7.62
N TRP A 162 -8.32 -3.80 8.83
CA TRP A 162 -9.12 -2.66 9.31
C TRP A 162 -8.24 -1.59 9.94
N TYR A 163 -8.76 -0.38 10.08
CA TYR A 163 -8.06 0.68 10.80
C TYR A 163 -7.99 0.40 12.30
N GLY A 164 -6.79 0.33 12.84
CA GLY A 164 -6.57 0.38 14.27
C GLY A 164 -6.74 1.81 14.82
N LYS A 165 -6.92 1.96 16.13
CA LYS A 165 -6.99 3.27 16.82
C LYS A 165 -5.73 4.13 16.60
N HIS A 166 -4.60 3.52 16.33
CA HIS A 166 -3.32 4.16 16.01
C HIS A 166 -3.19 4.61 14.53
N GLY A 167 -4.26 4.47 13.73
CA GLY A 167 -4.31 4.99 12.36
C GLY A 167 -3.57 4.18 11.30
N ILE A 168 -3.17 2.93 11.60
CA ILE A 168 -2.58 2.00 10.62
C ILE A 168 -3.45 0.75 10.47
N ILE A 169 -3.24 0.01 9.37
CA ILE A 169 -3.99 -1.22 9.08
C ILE A 169 -3.58 -2.33 10.04
N VAL A 170 -4.58 -3.04 10.55
CA VAL A 170 -4.43 -4.23 11.38
C VAL A 170 -4.96 -5.42 10.60
N THR A 171 -4.11 -6.43 10.37
CA THR A 171 -4.48 -7.70 9.73
C THR A 171 -4.84 -8.76 10.77
N LYS A 172 -5.63 -9.77 10.39
CA LYS A 172 -6.04 -10.84 11.31
C LYS A 172 -4.85 -11.64 11.88
N LYS A 173 -3.86 -11.93 11.04
CA LYS A 173 -2.75 -12.83 11.39
C LYS A 173 -1.53 -12.10 11.96
N PHE A 174 -1.21 -10.93 11.40
CA PHE A 174 0.04 -10.24 11.72
C PHE A 174 -0.17 -8.90 12.45
N GLY A 175 -1.41 -8.61 12.86
CA GLY A 175 -1.71 -7.31 13.47
C GLY A 175 -1.30 -6.17 12.54
N SER A 176 -0.65 -5.16 13.09
CA SER A 176 -0.15 -4.01 12.33
C SER A 176 1.30 -4.15 11.84
N TRP A 177 1.91 -5.33 11.98
CA TRP A 177 3.29 -5.61 11.58
C TRP A 177 3.40 -5.92 10.09
N VAL A 178 2.80 -5.09 9.24
CA VAL A 178 2.77 -5.30 7.79
C VAL A 178 3.11 -4.03 7.02
N VAL A 179 3.78 -4.19 5.89
CA VAL A 179 3.87 -3.20 4.83
C VAL A 179 2.82 -3.49 3.78
N LEU A 180 2.27 -2.44 3.17
CA LEU A 180 1.24 -2.53 2.15
C LEU A 180 1.84 -2.31 0.75
N GLY A 181 1.13 -2.81 -0.26
CA GLY A 181 1.44 -2.54 -1.64
C GLY A 181 0.23 -2.74 -2.54
N GLU A 182 0.20 -2.07 -3.69
CA GLU A 182 -0.93 -2.09 -4.62
C GLU A 182 -0.48 -2.28 -6.06
N ILE A 183 -1.29 -3.01 -6.82
CA ILE A 183 -1.28 -3.02 -8.28
C ILE A 183 -2.60 -2.43 -8.75
N ILE A 184 -2.52 -1.36 -9.56
CA ILE A 184 -3.66 -0.77 -10.23
C ILE A 184 -3.69 -1.34 -11.64
N THR A 185 -4.82 -1.89 -12.08
CA THR A 185 -4.94 -2.53 -13.39
C THR A 185 -6.20 -2.09 -14.16
N GLU A 186 -6.10 -2.08 -15.50
CA GLU A 186 -7.25 -1.91 -16.39
C GLU A 186 -8.11 -3.19 -16.47
N LEU A 187 -7.61 -4.30 -15.95
CA LEU A 187 -8.32 -5.57 -15.92
C LEU A 187 -9.44 -5.51 -14.89
N GLU A 188 -10.62 -5.97 -15.25
CA GLU A 188 -11.75 -6.12 -14.34
C GLU A 188 -11.65 -7.48 -13.64
N LEU A 189 -11.44 -7.44 -12.33
CA LEU A 189 -11.28 -8.61 -11.47
C LEU A 189 -12.44 -8.69 -10.47
N GLU A 190 -12.84 -9.91 -10.12
CA GLU A 190 -13.79 -10.13 -9.04
C GLU A 190 -13.22 -9.60 -7.72
N THR A 191 -14.01 -8.76 -7.04
CA THR A 191 -13.57 -8.06 -5.82
C THR A 191 -13.83 -8.89 -4.58
N ASP A 192 -12.92 -8.79 -3.61
CA ASP A 192 -13.13 -9.28 -2.26
C ASP A 192 -14.03 -8.32 -1.44
N LYS A 193 -14.56 -8.82 -0.33
CA LYS A 193 -15.34 -8.01 0.60
C LYS A 193 -14.45 -7.43 1.70
N PRO A 194 -14.74 -6.22 2.20
CA PRO A 194 -14.13 -5.70 3.41
C PRO A 194 -14.29 -6.68 4.59
N LEU A 195 -13.33 -6.68 5.51
CA LEU A 195 -13.46 -7.42 6.76
C LEU A 195 -14.52 -6.74 7.64
N GLN A 196 -15.40 -7.55 8.21
CA GLN A 196 -16.38 -7.13 9.22
C GLN A 196 -15.76 -7.16 10.61
#